data_16a78bdddac74195498bb92e9889a806
#
_entry.id   16a78bdddac74195498bb92e9889a806
#
_cell.length_a   1.000
_cell.length_b   1.000
_cell.length_c   1.000
_cell.angle_alpha   90.00
_cell.angle_beta   90.00
_cell.angle_gamma   90.00
#
_symmetry.space_group_name_H-M   'P 1'
#
loop_
_entity.id
_entity.type
_entity.pdbx_description
1 polymer ?
#
loop_
_entity_poly.entity_id
_entity_poly.type
_entity_poly.pdbx_seq_one_letter_code
_entity_poly.pdbx_strand_id
1 'polypeptide(L)'
;MIAENLDFDVAIIGGGPGGSTTAAYLRKYAPHLRVAVIEREEFPRDHVGESQLPPIGRVLHEIGAWDKIEAANFPIKLGASYTWGKTTAPWVFGFIPDSEIGDRTRPAKFEGWRQRVALQVDRAIYD
;
A
#
# COMPACT_ATOMS: atom_id res chain seq x y z
N MET A 1 39.45 5.46 -0.73
CA MET A 1 39.05 4.07 -1.00
C MET A 1 38.04 3.68 0.04
N ILE A 2 36.79 3.54 -0.35
CA ILE A 2 35.68 3.15 0.50
C ILE A 2 35.64 1.62 0.48
N ALA A 3 35.49 1.04 1.65
CA ALA A 3 35.63 -0.34 2.03
C ALA A 3 35.24 -1.38 0.96
N GLU A 4 36.15 -2.27 0.64
CA GLU A 4 35.94 -3.41 -0.25
C GLU A 4 35.03 -4.53 0.31
N ASN A 5 34.49 -4.38 1.53
CA ASN A 5 33.62 -5.38 2.18
C ASN A 5 32.41 -4.72 2.86
N LEU A 6 31.46 -4.23 2.06
CA LEU A 6 30.14 -3.91 2.57
C LEU A 6 29.29 -5.18 2.58
N ASP A 7 28.59 -5.46 3.67
CA ASP A 7 27.68 -6.62 3.77
C ASP A 7 26.45 -6.44 2.88
N PHE A 8 26.03 -5.20 2.65
CA PHE A 8 24.86 -4.82 1.85
C PHE A 8 25.19 -3.68 0.89
N ASP A 9 24.53 -3.70 -0.26
CA ASP A 9 24.64 -2.65 -1.27
C ASP A 9 23.65 -1.51 -1.02
N VAL A 10 22.50 -1.82 -0.39
CA VAL A 10 21.45 -0.87 -0.01
C VAL A 10 20.98 -1.18 1.41
N ALA A 11 20.90 -0.14 2.26
CA ALA A 11 20.27 -0.20 3.57
C ALA A 11 19.03 0.72 3.60
N ILE A 12 17.87 0.16 3.92
CA ILE A 12 16.59 0.87 4.03
C ILE A 12 16.25 1.00 5.51
N ILE A 13 16.08 2.21 5.99
CA ILE A 13 15.71 2.48 7.37
C ILE A 13 14.19 2.60 7.47
N GLY A 14 13.58 1.68 8.20
CA GLY A 14 12.15 1.53 8.38
C GLY A 14 11.54 0.46 7.49
N GLY A 15 10.81 -0.47 8.10
CA GLY A 15 10.12 -1.59 7.44
C GLY A 15 8.65 -1.35 7.15
N GLY A 16 8.13 -0.13 7.36
CA GLY A 16 6.76 0.24 7.02
C GLY A 16 6.51 0.27 5.50
N PRO A 17 5.32 0.71 5.04
CA PRO A 17 4.90 0.60 3.63
C PRO A 17 5.91 1.18 2.62
N GLY A 18 6.55 2.28 2.95
CA GLY A 18 7.56 2.89 2.07
C GLY A 18 8.81 2.04 1.93
N GLY A 19 9.36 1.58 3.05
CA GLY A 19 10.59 0.78 3.07
C GLY A 19 10.39 -0.61 2.49
N SER A 20 9.32 -1.31 2.87
CA SER A 20 8.98 -2.64 2.36
C SER A 20 8.69 -2.61 0.84
N THR A 21 7.95 -1.61 0.37
CA THR A 21 7.70 -1.40 -1.06
C THR A 21 9.01 -1.16 -1.82
N THR A 22 9.89 -0.30 -1.28
CA THR A 22 11.19 -0.02 -1.90
C THR A 22 12.03 -1.28 -1.99
N ALA A 23 12.09 -2.07 -0.92
CA ALA A 23 12.81 -3.35 -0.90
C ALA A 23 12.25 -4.34 -1.93
N ALA A 24 10.90 -4.43 -2.04
CA ALA A 24 10.24 -5.30 -3.00
C ALA A 24 10.55 -4.90 -4.45
N TYR A 25 10.54 -3.59 -4.76
CA TYR A 25 10.96 -3.09 -6.08
C TYR A 25 12.42 -3.38 -6.38
N LEU A 26 13.33 -3.14 -5.44
CA LEU A 26 14.75 -3.46 -5.62
C LEU A 26 14.93 -4.96 -5.85
N ARG A 27 14.25 -5.81 -5.09
CA ARG A 27 14.30 -7.25 -5.29
C ARG A 27 13.81 -7.68 -6.67
N LYS A 28 12.78 -7.00 -7.20
CA LYS A 28 12.19 -7.31 -8.51
C LYS A 28 13.07 -6.82 -9.67
N TYR A 29 13.56 -5.58 -9.60
CA TYR A 29 14.19 -4.91 -10.74
C TYR A 29 15.72 -4.85 -10.66
N ALA A 30 16.28 -5.05 -9.48
CA ALA A 30 17.73 -5.09 -9.26
C ALA A 30 18.12 -6.28 -8.34
N PRO A 31 17.79 -7.53 -8.74
CA PRO A 31 17.95 -8.71 -7.90
C PRO A 31 19.41 -9.03 -7.52
N HIS A 32 20.37 -8.39 -8.20
CA HIS A 32 21.80 -8.49 -7.90
C HIS A 32 22.20 -7.69 -6.65
N LEU A 33 21.39 -6.72 -6.21
CA LEU A 33 21.68 -5.93 -5.03
C LEU A 33 21.33 -6.70 -3.75
N ARG A 34 22.23 -6.63 -2.78
CA ARG A 34 22.02 -7.11 -1.42
C ARG A 34 21.35 -5.98 -0.63
N VAL A 35 20.08 -6.17 -0.30
CA VAL A 35 19.25 -5.14 0.35
C VAL A 35 18.98 -5.55 1.79
N ALA A 36 19.29 -4.67 2.74
CA ALA A 36 18.88 -4.79 4.13
C ALA A 36 17.73 -3.82 4.43
N VAL A 37 16.72 -4.29 5.16
CA VAL A 37 15.69 -3.43 5.76
C VAL A 37 15.92 -3.46 7.27
N ILE A 38 16.11 -2.28 7.85
CA ILE A 38 16.39 -2.11 9.27
C ILE A 38 15.16 -1.49 9.92
N GLU A 39 14.45 -2.28 10.72
CA GLU A 39 13.25 -1.86 11.45
C GLU A 39 13.51 -2.01 12.95
N ARG A 40 13.08 -1.03 13.74
CA ARG A 40 13.28 -1.04 15.20
C ARG A 40 12.18 -1.75 15.95
N GLU A 41 11.02 -1.95 15.31
CA GLU A 41 9.83 -2.51 15.94
C GLU A 41 9.56 -3.92 15.41
N GLU A 42 8.96 -4.75 16.25
CA GLU A 42 8.47 -6.07 15.84
C GLU A 42 7.07 -5.96 15.24
N PHE A 43 6.83 -6.71 14.16
CA PHE A 43 5.49 -6.84 13.57
C PHE A 43 4.74 -8.03 14.21
N PRO A 44 3.40 -7.97 14.34
CA PRO A 44 2.51 -6.85 13.97
C PRO A 44 2.61 -5.68 14.94
N ARG A 45 2.40 -4.46 14.44
CA ARG A 45 2.39 -3.25 15.24
C ARG A 45 1.31 -2.28 14.79
N ASP A 46 0.68 -1.57 15.73
CA ASP A 46 -0.24 -0.50 15.42
C ASP A 46 0.50 0.72 14.87
N HIS A 47 -0.05 1.31 13.83
CA HIS A 47 0.48 2.54 13.24
C HIS A 47 -0.63 3.34 12.56
N VAL A 48 -0.50 4.67 12.53
CA VAL A 48 -1.41 5.54 11.78
C VAL A 48 -1.15 5.45 10.27
N GLY A 49 -2.12 5.87 9.46
CA GLY A 49 -2.01 5.89 7.99
C GLY A 49 -2.76 4.73 7.33
N GLU A 50 -3.97 4.44 7.82
CA GLU A 50 -4.83 3.34 7.36
C GLU A 50 -5.55 3.66 6.05
N SER A 51 -5.74 4.94 5.75
CA SER A 51 -6.54 5.40 4.60
C SER A 51 -5.68 5.51 3.34
N GLN A 52 -5.79 4.53 2.46
CA GLN A 52 -5.03 4.46 1.22
C GLN A 52 -5.66 5.31 0.09
N LEU A 53 -4.91 5.50 -1.00
CA LEU A 53 -5.36 6.15 -2.23
C LEU A 53 -5.25 5.18 -3.41
N PRO A 54 -6.02 5.37 -4.50
CA PRO A 54 -6.08 4.43 -5.62
C PRO A 54 -4.73 4.00 -6.23
N PRO A 55 -3.69 4.84 -6.33
CA PRO A 55 -2.42 4.42 -6.89
C PRO A 55 -1.74 3.24 -6.19
N ILE A 56 -2.06 3.03 -4.90
CA ILE A 56 -1.44 1.94 -4.12
C ILE A 56 -1.78 0.56 -4.66
N GLY A 57 -3.00 0.36 -5.18
CA GLY A 57 -3.41 -0.92 -5.74
C GLY A 57 -2.49 -1.38 -6.86
N ARG A 58 -2.09 -0.46 -7.75
CA ARG A 58 -1.13 -0.75 -8.83
C ARG A 58 0.23 -1.16 -8.27
N VAL A 59 0.72 -0.46 -7.27
CA VAL A 59 1.99 -0.79 -6.61
C VAL A 59 1.94 -2.19 -6.00
N LEU A 60 0.89 -2.50 -5.24
CA LEU A 60 0.72 -3.80 -4.60
C LEU A 60 0.60 -4.95 -5.61
N HIS A 61 -0.09 -4.72 -6.72
CA HIS A 61 -0.17 -5.70 -7.80
C HIS A 61 1.20 -5.91 -8.44
N GLU A 62 1.92 -4.83 -8.71
CA GLU A 62 3.23 -4.88 -9.38
C GLU A 62 4.29 -5.60 -8.54
N ILE A 63 4.30 -5.44 -7.24
CA ILE A 63 5.22 -6.16 -6.33
C ILE A 63 4.74 -7.57 -5.98
N GLY A 64 3.58 -8.00 -6.49
CA GLY A 64 3.02 -9.34 -6.26
C GLY A 64 2.33 -9.51 -4.90
N ALA A 65 1.95 -8.41 -4.23
CA ALA A 65 1.28 -8.45 -2.93
C ALA A 65 -0.25 -8.48 -3.03
N TRP A 66 -0.84 -8.27 -4.21
CA TRP A 66 -2.28 -8.09 -4.36
C TRP A 66 -3.12 -9.23 -3.77
N ASP A 67 -2.76 -10.49 -4.01
CA ASP A 67 -3.54 -11.63 -3.53
C ASP A 67 -3.58 -11.70 -1.99
N LYS A 68 -2.50 -11.32 -1.32
CA LYS A 68 -2.45 -11.23 0.14
C LYS A 68 -3.34 -10.11 0.66
N ILE A 69 -3.35 -8.97 -0.02
CA ILE A 69 -4.19 -7.82 0.31
C ILE A 69 -5.68 -8.16 0.16
N GLU A 70 -6.06 -8.84 -0.92
CA GLU A 70 -7.44 -9.31 -1.11
C GLU A 70 -7.84 -10.35 -0.04
N ALA A 71 -6.95 -11.25 0.31
CA ALA A 71 -7.19 -12.24 1.37
C ALA A 71 -7.36 -11.60 2.75
N ALA A 72 -6.71 -10.49 3.04
CA ALA A 72 -6.87 -9.73 4.29
C ALA A 72 -8.24 -9.05 4.41
N ASN A 73 -9.00 -8.97 3.33
CA ASN A 73 -10.39 -8.48 3.30
C ASN A 73 -10.58 -7.07 3.86
N PHE A 74 -9.64 -6.17 3.63
CA PHE A 74 -9.74 -4.77 4.05
C PHE A 74 -10.95 -4.08 3.40
N PRO A 75 -11.65 -3.17 4.11
CA PRO A 75 -12.73 -2.38 3.52
C PRO A 75 -12.28 -1.64 2.27
N ILE A 76 -13.10 -1.72 1.21
CA ILE A 76 -12.86 -1.00 -0.03
C ILE A 76 -13.25 0.46 0.17
N LYS A 77 -12.32 1.36 -0.10
CA LYS A 77 -12.52 2.80 -0.04
C LYS A 77 -12.90 3.33 -1.42
N LEU A 78 -14.10 3.87 -1.53
CA LEU A 78 -14.66 4.36 -2.80
C LEU A 78 -14.51 5.86 -2.99
N GLY A 79 -14.15 6.59 -1.95
CA GLY A 79 -14.03 8.04 -1.98
C GLY A 79 -13.66 8.61 -0.62
N ALA A 80 -13.91 9.90 -0.45
CA ALA A 80 -13.72 10.60 0.81
C ALA A 80 -14.71 11.76 0.98
N SER A 81 -14.93 12.13 2.25
CA SER A 81 -15.72 13.29 2.64
C SER A 81 -14.88 14.20 3.53
N TYR A 82 -14.92 15.49 3.25
CA TYR A 82 -14.20 16.50 4.01
C TYR A 82 -15.14 17.61 4.46
N THR A 83 -14.98 18.07 5.68
CA THR A 83 -15.56 19.32 6.17
C THR A 83 -14.43 20.32 6.32
N TRP A 84 -14.51 21.42 5.59
CA TRP A 84 -13.38 22.34 5.43
C TRP A 84 -13.84 23.77 5.13
N GLY A 85 -13.15 24.74 5.68
CA GLY A 85 -13.36 26.14 5.40
C GLY A 85 -14.41 26.81 6.31
N LYS A 86 -15.18 27.75 5.74
CA LYS A 86 -16.12 28.59 6.48
C LYS A 86 -17.47 27.94 6.75
N THR A 87 -17.76 26.80 6.14
CA THR A 87 -19.03 26.09 6.26
C THR A 87 -18.82 24.72 6.85
N THR A 88 -19.85 24.16 7.50
CA THR A 88 -19.89 22.80 8.01
C THR A 88 -20.42 21.80 6.98
N ALA A 89 -20.81 22.27 5.80
CA ALA A 89 -21.28 21.41 4.72
C ALA A 89 -20.16 20.51 4.22
N PRO A 90 -20.34 19.18 4.17
CA PRO A 90 -19.31 18.27 3.70
C PRO A 90 -19.12 18.38 2.18
N TRP A 91 -17.87 18.33 1.76
CA TRP A 91 -17.51 18.10 0.38
C TRP A 91 -17.18 16.62 0.20
N VAL A 92 -17.89 15.95 -0.71
CA VAL A 92 -17.77 14.51 -0.95
C VAL A 92 -17.32 14.28 -2.38
N PHE A 93 -16.36 13.36 -2.57
CA PHE A 93 -15.99 12.88 -3.90
C PHE A 93 -15.78 11.37 -3.90
N GLY A 94 -16.14 10.74 -5.02
CA GLY A 94 -15.85 9.34 -5.31
C GLY A 94 -14.63 9.20 -6.24
N PHE A 95 -13.91 8.10 -6.12
CA PHE A 95 -12.82 7.75 -7.05
C PHE A 95 -13.36 7.29 -8.40
N ILE A 96 -14.54 6.68 -8.38
CA ILE A 96 -15.27 6.20 -9.55
C ILE A 96 -16.78 6.42 -9.32
N PRO A 97 -17.58 6.54 -10.39
CA PRO A 97 -19.04 6.55 -10.28
C PRO A 97 -19.58 5.24 -9.69
N ASP A 98 -20.62 5.32 -8.87
CA ASP A 98 -21.24 4.13 -8.26
C ASP A 98 -21.72 3.11 -9.30
N SER A 99 -22.16 3.58 -10.46
CA SER A 99 -22.61 2.74 -11.59
C SER A 99 -21.50 1.88 -12.19
N GLU A 100 -20.25 2.20 -11.95
CA GLU A 100 -19.09 1.43 -12.43
C GLU A 100 -18.57 0.40 -11.43
N ILE A 101 -19.10 0.42 -10.21
CA ILE A 101 -18.72 -0.54 -9.17
C ILE A 101 -19.43 -1.86 -9.48
N GLY A 102 -18.65 -2.85 -9.86
CA GLY A 102 -19.15 -4.20 -10.13
C GLY A 102 -19.21 -5.09 -8.89
N ASP A 103 -19.15 -6.39 -9.11
CA ASP A 103 -19.18 -7.39 -8.06
C ASP A 103 -18.05 -7.16 -7.03
N ARG A 104 -18.43 -7.20 -5.75
CA ARG A 104 -17.54 -7.02 -4.60
C ARG A 104 -17.07 -8.33 -3.99
N THR A 105 -17.39 -9.47 -4.60
CA THR A 105 -16.96 -10.80 -4.15
C THR A 105 -15.44 -10.88 -4.06
N ARG A 106 -14.96 -11.47 -2.99
CA ARG A 106 -13.53 -11.68 -2.73
C ARG A 106 -13.19 -13.17 -2.65
N PRO A 107 -11.96 -13.57 -3.01
CA PRO A 107 -10.90 -12.71 -3.54
C PRO A 107 -11.18 -12.24 -4.97
N ALA A 108 -10.64 -11.09 -5.35
CA ALA A 108 -10.81 -10.53 -6.67
C ALA A 108 -9.46 -10.20 -7.32
N LYS A 109 -9.41 -10.31 -8.64
CA LYS A 109 -8.25 -9.91 -9.42
C LYS A 109 -8.08 -8.40 -9.44
N PHE A 110 -6.85 -7.93 -9.64
CA PHE A 110 -6.55 -6.52 -9.84
C PHE A 110 -6.93 -6.12 -11.28
N GLU A 111 -8.23 -5.98 -11.55
CA GLU A 111 -8.78 -5.63 -12.86
C GLU A 111 -10.04 -4.77 -12.72
N GLY A 112 -10.44 -4.14 -13.82
CA GLY A 112 -11.65 -3.33 -13.88
C GLY A 112 -11.68 -2.20 -12.85
N TRP A 113 -12.79 -2.07 -12.13
CA TRP A 113 -12.99 -1.02 -11.14
C TRP A 113 -12.06 -1.14 -9.92
N ARG A 114 -11.57 -2.35 -9.60
CA ARG A 114 -10.59 -2.58 -8.52
C ARG A 114 -9.31 -1.77 -8.68
N GLN A 115 -8.93 -1.46 -9.92
CA GLN A 115 -7.74 -0.66 -10.22
C GLN A 115 -7.89 0.83 -9.90
N ARG A 116 -9.12 1.29 -9.63
CA ARG A 116 -9.46 2.70 -9.45
C ARG A 116 -9.96 3.07 -8.06
N VAL A 117 -10.04 2.10 -7.18
CA VAL A 117 -10.43 2.28 -5.78
C VAL A 117 -9.24 2.10 -4.85
N ALA A 118 -9.41 2.43 -3.59
CA ALA A 118 -8.41 2.25 -2.56
C ALA A 118 -8.92 1.31 -1.45
N LEU A 119 -8.15 1.18 -0.39
CA LEU A 119 -8.46 0.37 0.76
C LEU A 119 -8.35 1.20 2.04
N GLN A 120 -9.13 0.83 3.04
CA GLN A 120 -8.95 1.25 4.41
C GLN A 120 -8.30 0.06 5.14
N VAL A 121 -7.01 0.17 5.46
CA VAL A 121 -6.23 -0.96 5.96
C VAL A 121 -6.06 -0.90 7.47
N ASP A 122 -5.97 -2.08 8.09
CA ASP A 122 -5.41 -2.23 9.42
C ASP A 122 -3.89 -2.35 9.26
N ARG A 123 -3.15 -1.40 9.83
CA ARG A 123 -1.70 -1.32 9.68
C ARG A 123 -0.95 -2.44 10.40
N ALA A 124 -1.53 -3.03 11.44
CA ALA A 124 -0.95 -4.20 12.10
C ALA A 124 -0.95 -5.45 11.20
N ILE A 125 -1.87 -5.49 10.23
CA ILE A 125 -1.99 -6.58 9.26
C ILE A 125 -1.29 -6.24 7.94
N TYR A 126 -1.36 -4.95 7.56
CA TYR A 126 -0.89 -4.48 6.25
C TYR A 126 0.64 -4.38 6.17
N ASP A 127 1.32 -3.94 7.24
CA ASP A 127 2.76 -3.77 7.31
C ASP A 127 3.46 -5.10 7.48
#